data_af8faa8b686e1f91fb02957a54c982b6
#
_entry.id   af8faa8b686e1f91fb02957a54c982b6
#
_cell.length_a   1.000
_cell.length_b   1.000
_cell.length_c   1.000
_cell.angle_alpha   90.00
_cell.angle_beta   90.00
_cell.angle_gamma   90.00
#
_symmetry.space_group_name_H-M   'P 1'
#
loop_
_entity.id
_entity.type
_entity.pdbx_description
1 polymer ?
#
loop_
_entity_poly.entity_id
_entity_poly.type
_entity_poly.pdbx_seq_one_letter_code
_entity_poly.pdbx_strand_id
1 'polypeptide(L)'
;MYRDTKWDSALSYFTEMKWGWMVISLIFGILAQQVRAWRWRMSLLPLGVDCRRRVCEDAIFLSYASSLVIPRVGEVARCGTLKKYDGIPFAKALGTVVTERFIDCLVILLLTIMAFLLQLTDFLHFLKHTGTDFGRSFSRFTETGFIWAGICLLAVVVLALLLMRGFSVFSKGKDVVRNLWTGVTSLRGVKNMPLYLIYSLGIWACYFLHFYTAFFCFDFTSTINPAQAFLIFCIGTFAVLVPTPNGAGPWHFAVKTMLVLYGVAEEPAVMFALIVHTIQTFEVILLGAYGWFDLTQRQKRRKVDTPTDVANTPPTENF
;
A
#
# COMPACT_ATOMS: atom_id res chain seq x y z
N MET A 1 -11.35 19.02 -11.71
CA MET A 1 -10.62 18.08 -12.56
C MET A 1 -11.58 17.39 -13.55
N TYR A 2 -12.73 16.90 -13.13
CA TYR A 2 -13.68 16.15 -13.99
C TYR A 2 -14.91 16.96 -14.44
N ARG A 3 -14.99 18.25 -14.10
CA ARG A 3 -16.17 19.10 -14.33
C ARG A 3 -16.49 19.27 -15.81
N ASP A 4 -15.44 19.32 -16.66
CA ASP A 4 -15.54 19.55 -18.09
C ASP A 4 -15.29 18.27 -18.92
N THR A 5 -15.27 17.10 -18.25
CA THR A 5 -15.00 15.81 -18.88
C THR A 5 -16.23 15.36 -19.68
N LYS A 6 -16.02 15.12 -20.98
CA LYS A 6 -17.07 14.53 -21.85
C LYS A 6 -17.11 13.02 -21.58
N TRP A 7 -18.17 12.55 -20.96
CA TRP A 7 -18.32 11.12 -20.61
C TRP A 7 -18.38 10.21 -21.83
N ASP A 8 -18.86 10.70 -22.97
CA ASP A 8 -18.85 9.96 -24.23
C ASP A 8 -17.41 9.64 -24.68
N SER A 9 -16.46 10.56 -24.46
CA SER A 9 -15.04 10.31 -24.73
C SER A 9 -14.48 9.20 -23.80
N ALA A 10 -14.91 9.12 -22.55
CA ALA A 10 -14.42 8.09 -21.62
C ALA A 10 -14.82 6.69 -22.10
N LEU A 11 -16.02 6.53 -22.65
CA LEU A 11 -16.49 5.25 -23.18
C LEU A 11 -15.69 4.83 -24.43
N SER A 12 -15.37 5.78 -25.35
CA SER A 12 -14.57 5.45 -26.53
C SER A 12 -13.13 5.03 -26.12
N TYR A 13 -12.47 5.74 -25.22
CA TYR A 13 -11.15 5.33 -24.70
C TYR A 13 -11.18 3.95 -24.02
N PHE A 14 -12.26 3.63 -23.29
CA PHE A 14 -12.42 2.33 -22.64
C PHE A 14 -12.59 1.19 -23.65
N THR A 15 -13.35 1.42 -24.73
CA THR A 15 -13.59 0.39 -25.77
C THR A 15 -12.39 0.20 -26.68
N GLU A 16 -11.62 1.27 -26.95
CA GLU A 16 -10.48 1.24 -27.87
C GLU A 16 -9.17 0.82 -27.21
N MET A 17 -9.14 0.75 -25.85
CA MET A 17 -7.92 0.37 -25.14
C MET A 17 -7.46 -1.07 -25.46
N LYS A 18 -6.16 -1.27 -25.45
CA LYS A 18 -5.53 -2.58 -25.66
C LYS A 18 -5.64 -3.45 -24.40
N TRP A 19 -6.74 -4.15 -24.25
CA TRP A 19 -7.09 -4.96 -23.07
C TRP A 19 -6.03 -5.99 -22.67
N GLY A 20 -5.26 -6.53 -23.63
CA GLY A 20 -4.16 -7.46 -23.32
C GLY A 20 -3.14 -6.88 -22.37
N TRP A 21 -2.75 -5.63 -22.54
CA TRP A 21 -1.83 -4.94 -21.65
C TRP A 21 -2.44 -4.65 -20.27
N MET A 22 -3.74 -4.34 -20.23
CA MET A 22 -4.43 -4.17 -18.97
C MET A 22 -4.48 -5.47 -18.15
N VAL A 23 -4.74 -6.60 -18.79
CA VAL A 23 -4.69 -7.92 -18.12
C VAL A 23 -3.30 -8.20 -17.56
N ILE A 24 -2.23 -7.91 -18.31
CA ILE A 24 -0.85 -8.03 -17.81
C ILE A 24 -0.63 -7.12 -16.60
N SER A 25 -1.13 -5.89 -16.66
CA SER A 25 -1.09 -4.95 -15.54
C SER A 25 -1.74 -5.57 -14.29
N LEU A 26 -2.97 -6.06 -14.41
CA LEU A 26 -3.70 -6.67 -13.28
C LEU A 26 -2.97 -7.89 -12.70
N ILE A 27 -2.34 -8.73 -13.54
CA ILE A 27 -1.51 -9.85 -13.05
C ILE A 27 -0.39 -9.34 -12.13
N PHE A 28 0.30 -8.26 -12.49
CA PHE A 28 1.32 -7.68 -11.62
C PHE A 28 0.73 -7.08 -10.35
N GLY A 29 -0.47 -6.52 -10.38
CA GLY A 29 -1.22 -6.06 -9.20
C GLY A 29 -1.48 -7.19 -8.20
N ILE A 30 -2.02 -8.32 -8.70
CA ILE A 30 -2.25 -9.53 -7.90
C ILE A 30 -0.94 -10.06 -7.30
N LEU A 31 0.12 -10.15 -8.13
CA LEU A 31 1.43 -10.62 -7.69
C LEU A 31 2.01 -9.73 -6.58
N ALA A 32 1.88 -8.42 -6.69
CA ALA A 32 2.34 -7.49 -5.67
C ALA A 32 1.68 -7.77 -4.31
N GLN A 33 0.36 -7.95 -4.29
CA GLN A 33 -0.38 -8.26 -3.07
C GLN A 33 -0.01 -9.64 -2.52
N GLN A 34 0.20 -10.64 -3.39
CA GLN A 34 0.61 -11.99 -3.01
C GLN A 34 2.00 -12.00 -2.37
N VAL A 35 2.98 -11.34 -2.99
CA VAL A 35 4.35 -11.22 -2.44
C VAL A 35 4.34 -10.44 -1.12
N ARG A 36 3.48 -9.43 -0.99
CA ARG A 36 3.27 -8.70 0.27
C ARG A 36 2.76 -9.60 1.37
N ALA A 37 1.83 -10.49 1.09
CA ALA A 37 1.32 -11.46 2.06
C ALA A 37 2.43 -12.43 2.53
N TRP A 38 3.27 -12.90 1.62
CA TRP A 38 4.40 -13.78 1.95
C TRP A 38 5.46 -13.06 2.79
N ARG A 39 5.80 -11.80 2.44
CA ARG A 39 6.71 -10.98 3.24
C ARG A 39 6.15 -10.75 4.66
N TRP A 40 4.86 -10.41 4.77
CA TRP A 40 4.24 -10.18 6.07
C TRP A 40 4.25 -11.42 6.94
N ARG A 41 3.96 -12.59 6.36
CA ARG A 41 4.08 -13.87 7.08
C ARG A 41 5.49 -14.08 7.65
N MET A 42 6.55 -13.71 6.93
CA MET A 42 7.93 -13.80 7.44
C MET A 42 8.17 -12.93 8.67
N SER A 43 7.50 -11.79 8.79
CA SER A 43 7.57 -10.92 9.98
C SER A 43 6.77 -11.46 11.17
N LEU A 44 5.74 -12.29 10.91
CA LEU A 44 4.88 -12.89 11.94
C LEU A 44 5.50 -14.16 12.55
N LEU A 45 6.19 -14.98 11.76
CA LEU A 45 6.78 -16.25 12.22
C LEU A 45 7.70 -16.11 13.45
N PRO A 46 8.58 -15.10 13.56
CA PRO A 46 9.44 -14.92 14.74
C PRO A 46 8.69 -14.64 16.03
N LEU A 47 7.41 -14.26 15.96
CA LEU A 47 6.57 -13.99 17.12
C LEU A 47 6.08 -15.30 17.81
N GLY A 48 6.48 -16.46 17.28
CA GLY A 48 6.06 -17.76 17.78
C GLY A 48 4.61 -18.10 17.47
N VAL A 49 4.04 -17.44 16.45
CA VAL A 49 2.65 -17.66 16.03
C VAL A 49 2.62 -18.34 14.66
N ASP A 50 1.88 -19.41 14.54
CA ASP A 50 1.69 -20.12 13.27
C ASP A 50 0.58 -19.42 12.46
N CYS A 51 1.02 -18.52 11.60
CA CYS A 51 0.13 -17.85 10.64
C CYS A 51 -0.02 -18.73 9.40
N ARG A 52 -1.24 -19.17 9.14
CA ARG A 52 -1.54 -19.92 7.91
C ARG A 52 -1.36 -19.02 6.70
N ARG A 53 -0.60 -19.52 5.69
CA ARG A 53 -0.28 -18.76 4.49
C ARG A 53 -1.52 -18.16 3.82
N ARG A 54 -2.57 -18.97 3.63
CA ARG A 54 -3.82 -18.52 3.00
C ARG A 54 -4.54 -17.41 3.79
N VAL A 55 -4.54 -17.51 5.13
CA VAL A 55 -5.16 -16.47 5.97
C VAL A 55 -4.40 -15.15 5.87
N CYS A 56 -3.07 -15.18 5.73
CA CYS A 56 -2.28 -13.98 5.48
C CYS A 56 -2.58 -13.37 4.09
N GLU A 57 -2.74 -14.21 3.06
CA GLU A 57 -3.08 -13.80 1.71
C GLU A 57 -4.45 -13.10 1.68
N ASP A 58 -5.47 -13.77 2.20
CA ASP A 58 -6.83 -13.25 2.29
C ASP A 58 -6.93 -11.98 3.16
N ALA A 59 -6.15 -11.92 4.26
CA ALA A 59 -6.08 -10.74 5.12
C ALA A 59 -5.50 -9.52 4.38
N ILE A 60 -4.52 -9.70 3.49
CA ILE A 60 -3.99 -8.62 2.65
C ILE A 60 -5.05 -8.18 1.63
N PHE A 61 -5.71 -9.09 0.91
CA PHE A 61 -6.76 -8.75 -0.04
C PHE A 61 -7.89 -7.96 0.63
N LEU A 62 -8.36 -8.44 1.77
CA LEU A 62 -9.40 -7.75 2.55
C LEU A 62 -8.93 -6.38 3.07
N SER A 63 -7.66 -6.24 3.43
CA SER A 63 -7.05 -4.98 3.87
C SER A 63 -7.17 -3.89 2.81
N TYR A 64 -6.78 -4.21 1.57
CA TYR A 64 -6.86 -3.25 0.47
C TYR A 64 -8.31 -2.86 0.18
N ALA A 65 -9.22 -3.82 0.09
CA ALA A 65 -10.65 -3.54 -0.13
C ALA A 65 -11.26 -2.71 1.01
N SER A 66 -10.90 -2.98 2.27
CA SER A 66 -11.36 -2.19 3.42
C SER A 66 -10.91 -0.74 3.36
N SER A 67 -9.73 -0.48 2.79
CA SER A 67 -9.19 0.88 2.64
C SER A 67 -9.89 1.71 1.56
N LEU A 68 -10.72 1.07 0.71
CA LEU A 68 -11.60 1.78 -0.23
C LEU A 68 -12.76 2.46 0.48
N VAL A 69 -13.23 1.86 1.57
CA VAL A 69 -14.38 2.39 2.35
C VAL A 69 -13.89 3.45 3.33
N ILE A 70 -12.88 3.11 4.13
CA ILE A 70 -12.29 4.04 5.11
C ILE A 70 -10.77 4.06 4.87
N PRO A 71 -10.20 5.23 4.54
CA PRO A 71 -8.78 5.35 4.31
C PRO A 71 -7.95 4.77 5.45
N ARG A 72 -6.96 3.96 5.13
CA ARG A 72 -6.01 3.32 6.05
C ARG A 72 -6.58 2.33 7.07
N VAL A 73 -7.89 2.07 7.09
CA VAL A 73 -8.48 1.07 7.98
C VAL A 73 -8.02 -0.36 7.66
N GLY A 74 -7.57 -0.60 6.44
CA GLY A 74 -7.09 -1.92 6.01
C GLY A 74 -5.97 -2.49 6.88
N GLU A 75 -5.07 -1.66 7.40
CA GLU A 75 -3.99 -2.11 8.28
C GLU A 75 -4.53 -2.65 9.60
N VAL A 76 -5.59 -2.06 10.12
CA VAL A 76 -6.34 -2.54 11.30
C VAL A 76 -7.13 -3.79 10.95
N ALA A 77 -7.80 -3.80 9.79
CA ALA A 77 -8.61 -4.91 9.32
C ALA A 77 -7.80 -6.20 9.18
N ARG A 78 -6.60 -6.17 8.57
CA ARG A 78 -5.74 -7.35 8.44
C ARG A 78 -5.28 -7.91 9.79
N CYS A 79 -4.98 -7.04 10.77
CA CYS A 79 -4.63 -7.47 12.12
C CYS A 79 -5.83 -8.11 12.84
N GLY A 80 -7.03 -7.56 12.65
CA GLY A 80 -8.27 -8.13 13.13
C GLY A 80 -8.58 -9.51 12.52
N THR A 81 -8.32 -9.66 11.23
CA THR A 81 -8.46 -10.93 10.50
C THR A 81 -7.56 -12.01 11.12
N LEU A 82 -6.26 -11.73 11.33
CA LEU A 82 -5.35 -12.70 11.97
C LEU A 82 -5.77 -13.05 13.39
N LYS A 83 -6.24 -12.06 14.16
CA LYS A 83 -6.77 -12.32 15.52
C LYS A 83 -7.98 -13.27 15.47
N LYS A 84 -8.89 -13.03 14.52
CA LYS A 84 -10.14 -13.81 14.40
C LYS A 84 -9.88 -15.24 13.92
N TYR A 85 -9.02 -15.44 12.92
CA TYR A 85 -8.86 -16.71 12.21
C TYR A 85 -7.69 -17.57 12.70
N ASP A 86 -6.61 -16.94 13.19
CA ASP A 86 -5.38 -17.61 13.65
C ASP A 86 -5.05 -17.34 15.13
N GLY A 87 -5.89 -16.56 15.86
CA GLY A 87 -5.68 -16.27 17.27
C GLY A 87 -4.48 -15.38 17.57
N ILE A 88 -3.89 -14.72 16.56
CA ILE A 88 -2.70 -13.88 16.71
C ILE A 88 -3.08 -12.62 17.48
N PRO A 89 -2.36 -12.27 18.57
CA PRO A 89 -2.64 -11.04 19.31
C PRO A 89 -2.56 -9.82 18.41
N PHE A 90 -3.63 -9.02 18.40
CA PHE A 90 -3.78 -7.85 17.54
C PHE A 90 -2.58 -6.88 17.63
N ALA A 91 -2.11 -6.59 18.86
CA ALA A 91 -0.99 -5.70 19.10
C ALA A 91 0.32 -6.20 18.49
N LYS A 92 0.59 -7.52 18.54
CA LYS A 92 1.77 -8.13 17.90
C LYS A 92 1.69 -7.99 16.37
N ALA A 93 0.54 -8.30 15.78
CA ALA A 93 0.32 -8.15 14.34
C ALA A 93 0.49 -6.68 13.93
N LEU A 94 -0.07 -5.72 14.68
CA LEU A 94 0.05 -4.30 14.41
C LEU A 94 1.51 -3.82 14.49
N GLY A 95 2.30 -4.32 15.43
CA GLY A 95 3.74 -4.01 15.51
C GLY A 95 4.49 -4.42 14.25
N THR A 96 4.19 -5.60 13.66
CA THR A 96 4.80 -6.01 12.37
C THR A 96 4.37 -5.12 11.22
N VAL A 97 3.12 -4.62 11.24
CA VAL A 97 2.63 -3.67 10.24
C VAL A 97 3.41 -2.36 10.28
N VAL A 98 3.67 -1.82 11.47
CA VAL A 98 4.46 -0.59 11.64
C VAL A 98 5.86 -0.77 11.06
N THR A 99 6.51 -1.90 11.35
CA THR A 99 7.84 -2.23 10.80
C THR A 99 7.81 -2.35 9.28
N GLU A 100 6.79 -3.00 8.75
CA GLU A 100 6.58 -3.13 7.31
C GLU A 100 6.44 -1.76 6.64
N ARG A 101 5.65 -0.84 7.21
CA ARG A 101 5.52 0.54 6.71
C ARG A 101 6.83 1.30 6.74
N PHE A 102 7.63 1.15 7.80
CA PHE A 102 8.94 1.79 7.89
C PHE A 102 9.86 1.34 6.75
N ILE A 103 9.94 0.04 6.47
CA ILE A 103 10.73 -0.50 5.36
C ILE A 103 10.19 -0.01 4.01
N ASP A 104 8.87 -0.03 3.82
CA ASP A 104 8.27 0.47 2.59
C ASP A 104 8.59 1.96 2.37
N CYS A 105 8.59 2.80 3.43
CA CYS A 105 8.99 4.19 3.34
C CYS A 105 10.47 4.35 2.93
N LEU A 106 11.38 3.54 3.48
CA LEU A 106 12.79 3.58 3.08
C LEU A 106 12.98 3.17 1.63
N VAL A 107 12.30 2.11 1.18
CA VAL A 107 12.40 1.64 -0.20
C VAL A 107 11.86 2.69 -1.17
N ILE A 108 10.66 3.27 -0.93
CA ILE A 108 10.11 4.30 -1.84
C ILE A 108 10.96 5.56 -1.87
N LEU A 109 11.54 5.96 -0.74
CA LEU A 109 12.47 7.09 -0.70
C LEU A 109 13.71 6.82 -1.58
N LEU A 110 14.29 5.64 -1.47
CA LEU A 110 15.43 5.23 -2.30
C LEU A 110 15.06 5.20 -3.79
N LEU A 111 13.93 4.60 -4.14
CA LEU A 111 13.42 4.55 -5.52
C LEU A 111 13.16 5.95 -6.08
N THR A 112 12.65 6.86 -5.26
CA THR A 112 12.41 8.25 -5.67
C THR A 112 13.69 9.03 -5.90
N ILE A 113 14.68 8.87 -5.04
CA ILE A 113 16.02 9.47 -5.25
C ILE A 113 16.60 8.93 -6.56
N MET A 114 16.50 7.63 -6.80
CA MET A 114 16.97 7.01 -8.05
C MET A 114 16.21 7.54 -9.27
N ALA A 115 14.88 7.65 -9.19
CA ALA A 115 14.06 8.20 -10.28
C ALA A 115 14.45 9.65 -10.60
N PHE A 116 14.66 10.48 -9.57
CA PHE A 116 15.09 11.85 -9.73
C PHE A 116 16.48 11.96 -10.37
N LEU A 117 17.43 11.14 -9.94
CA LEU A 117 18.78 11.10 -10.50
C LEU A 117 18.78 10.69 -11.98
N LEU A 118 17.94 9.71 -12.36
CA LEU A 118 17.78 9.25 -13.74
C LEU A 118 17.19 10.32 -14.66
N GLN A 119 16.37 11.21 -14.11
CA GLN A 119 15.68 12.28 -14.84
C GLN A 119 16.31 13.67 -14.63
N LEU A 120 17.47 13.74 -13.94
CA LEU A 120 18.07 15.02 -13.54
C LEU A 120 18.41 15.88 -14.74
N THR A 121 18.90 15.29 -15.83
CA THR A 121 19.26 16.02 -17.05
C THR A 121 18.04 16.67 -17.69
N ASP A 122 16.95 15.92 -17.84
CA ASP A 122 15.69 16.41 -18.42
C ASP A 122 15.07 17.49 -17.54
N PHE A 123 15.12 17.30 -16.23
CA PHE A 123 14.66 18.26 -15.24
C PHE A 123 15.47 19.57 -15.28
N LEU A 124 16.80 19.49 -15.34
CA LEU A 124 17.67 20.68 -15.44
C LEU A 124 17.46 21.40 -16.79
N HIS A 125 17.23 20.67 -17.87
CA HIS A 125 16.93 21.23 -19.17
C HIS A 125 15.58 21.97 -19.16
N PHE A 126 14.55 21.36 -18.55
CA PHE A 126 13.25 21.99 -18.35
C PHE A 126 13.34 23.30 -17.54
N LEU A 127 14.10 23.30 -16.44
CA LEU A 127 14.32 24.49 -15.60
C LEU A 127 14.98 25.63 -16.39
N LYS A 128 15.98 25.31 -17.23
CA LYS A 128 16.64 26.30 -18.06
C LYS A 128 15.70 26.92 -19.10
N HIS A 129 14.78 26.14 -19.66
CA HIS A 129 13.84 26.62 -20.68
C HIS A 129 12.65 27.38 -20.09
N THR A 130 12.22 27.08 -18.89
CA THR A 130 11.09 27.78 -18.24
C THR A 130 11.49 29.05 -17.52
N GLY A 131 12.80 29.41 -17.48
CA GLY A 131 13.29 30.58 -16.77
C GLY A 131 12.99 30.59 -15.27
N THR A 132 12.63 29.44 -14.73
CA THR A 132 12.30 29.29 -13.30
C THR A 132 13.59 29.37 -12.50
N ASP A 133 13.78 30.47 -11.80
CA ASP A 133 14.90 30.66 -10.89
C ASP A 133 14.67 29.77 -9.64
N PHE A 134 15.14 28.53 -9.75
CA PHE A 134 15.00 27.51 -8.69
C PHE A 134 15.60 27.98 -7.38
N GLY A 135 16.66 28.83 -7.44
CA GLY A 135 17.26 29.43 -6.25
C GLY A 135 16.27 30.25 -5.44
N ARG A 136 15.44 31.08 -6.10
CA ARG A 136 14.41 31.89 -5.44
C ARG A 136 13.22 31.09 -4.96
N SER A 137 12.79 30.08 -5.73
CA SER A 137 11.67 29.21 -5.31
C SER A 137 12.09 28.26 -4.19
N PHE A 138 13.31 27.74 -4.27
CA PHE A 138 13.86 26.84 -3.24
C PHE A 138 14.22 27.58 -1.94
N SER A 139 14.74 28.81 -1.99
CA SER A 139 15.01 29.59 -0.78
C SER A 139 13.71 29.92 -0.01
N ARG A 140 12.62 30.29 -0.72
CA ARG A 140 11.31 30.48 -0.05
C ARG A 140 10.77 29.20 0.56
N PHE A 141 10.99 28.06 -0.10
CA PHE A 141 10.55 26.76 0.44
C PHE A 141 11.43 26.29 1.60
N THR A 142 12.74 26.58 1.57
CA THR A 142 13.67 26.22 2.64
C THR A 142 13.48 27.08 3.88
N GLU A 143 13.28 28.39 3.77
CA GLU A 143 13.13 29.26 4.96
C GLU A 143 11.86 28.97 5.76
N THR A 144 10.73 28.67 5.10
CA THR A 144 9.47 28.45 5.80
C THR A 144 9.11 26.96 5.93
N GLY A 145 9.42 26.17 4.89
CA GLY A 145 9.05 24.76 4.82
C GLY A 145 9.81 23.88 5.80
N PHE A 146 11.11 24.12 6.03
CA PHE A 146 11.87 23.36 7.02
C PHE A 146 11.46 23.67 8.45
N ILE A 147 11.06 24.93 8.74
CA ILE A 147 10.55 25.31 10.07
C ILE A 147 9.24 24.56 10.32
N TRP A 148 8.29 24.56 9.38
CA TRP A 148 7.02 23.84 9.53
C TRP A 148 7.21 22.32 9.54
N ALA A 149 8.08 21.78 8.71
CA ALA A 149 8.42 20.34 8.74
C ALA A 149 9.08 19.95 10.07
N GLY A 150 9.97 20.80 10.61
CA GLY A 150 10.58 20.63 11.92
C GLY A 150 9.55 20.68 13.05
N ILE A 151 8.64 21.66 13.01
CA ILE A 151 7.54 21.78 13.99
C ILE A 151 6.61 20.59 13.93
N CYS A 152 6.22 20.14 12.72
CA CYS A 152 5.38 18.94 12.54
C CYS A 152 6.09 17.69 13.06
N LEU A 153 7.37 17.50 12.73
CA LEU A 153 8.16 16.39 13.24
C LEU A 153 8.28 16.42 14.75
N LEU A 154 8.57 17.59 15.33
CA LEU A 154 8.64 17.78 16.79
C LEU A 154 7.28 17.48 17.43
N ALA A 155 6.19 17.97 16.86
CA ALA A 155 4.83 17.70 17.35
C ALA A 155 4.49 16.20 17.32
N VAL A 156 4.87 15.49 16.25
CA VAL A 156 4.67 14.03 16.15
C VAL A 156 5.52 13.30 17.19
N VAL A 157 6.79 13.69 17.39
CA VAL A 157 7.68 13.11 18.41
C VAL A 157 7.14 13.38 19.81
N VAL A 158 6.74 14.62 20.11
CA VAL A 158 6.14 14.99 21.41
C VAL A 158 4.85 14.23 21.65
N LEU A 159 3.97 14.14 20.66
CA LEU A 159 2.73 13.37 20.77
C LEU A 159 3.02 11.88 21.00
N ALA A 160 3.99 11.30 20.30
CA ALA A 160 4.42 9.92 20.52
C ALA A 160 4.95 9.70 21.92
N LEU A 161 5.79 10.62 22.43
CA LEU A 161 6.32 10.57 23.80
C LEU A 161 5.23 10.75 24.87
N LEU A 162 4.27 11.65 24.64
CA LEU A 162 3.12 11.86 25.55
C LEU A 162 2.22 10.62 25.56
N LEU A 163 1.95 10.02 24.40
CA LEU A 163 1.20 8.78 24.32
C LEU A 163 1.94 7.63 25.03
N MET A 164 3.27 7.52 24.86
CA MET A 164 4.08 6.54 25.56
C MET A 164 4.08 6.75 27.09
N ARG A 165 4.10 7.99 27.57
CA ARG A 165 3.99 8.32 29.01
C ARG A 165 2.57 8.05 29.55
N GLY A 166 1.53 8.40 28.80
CA GLY A 166 0.14 8.14 29.18
C GLY A 166 -0.19 6.64 29.30
N PHE A 167 0.40 5.80 28.43
CA PHE A 167 0.22 4.35 28.49
C PHE A 167 0.96 3.66 29.68
N SER A 168 1.92 4.33 30.30
CA SER A 168 2.66 3.76 31.43
C SER A 168 1.84 3.67 32.74
N VAL A 169 0.70 4.36 32.82
CA VAL A 169 -0.14 4.45 34.03
C VAL A 169 -1.08 3.25 34.19
N PHE A 170 -1.40 2.51 33.11
CA PHE A 170 -2.25 1.33 33.16
C PHE A 170 -1.45 0.05 32.98
N SER A 171 -1.55 -0.90 33.95
CA SER A 171 -0.87 -2.21 33.89
C SER A 171 -1.20 -3.00 32.61
N LYS A 172 -2.43 -2.91 32.11
CA LYS A 172 -2.83 -3.46 30.81
C LYS A 172 -2.14 -2.77 29.62
N GLY A 173 -1.74 -1.51 29.75
CA GLY A 173 -1.01 -0.77 28.74
C GLY A 173 0.43 -1.28 28.52
N LYS A 174 1.10 -1.75 29.58
CA LYS A 174 2.46 -2.34 29.48
C LYS A 174 2.50 -3.56 28.55
N ASP A 175 1.50 -4.43 28.64
CA ASP A 175 1.44 -5.61 27.79
C ASP A 175 1.17 -5.26 26.32
N VAL A 176 0.33 -4.27 26.06
CA VAL A 176 0.10 -3.75 24.71
C VAL A 176 1.37 -3.16 24.13
N VAL A 177 2.06 -2.27 24.87
CA VAL A 177 3.33 -1.65 24.44
C VAL A 177 4.40 -2.72 24.23
N ARG A 178 4.55 -3.68 25.14
CA ARG A 178 5.49 -4.80 24.97
C ARG A 178 5.18 -5.63 23.74
N ASN A 179 3.91 -5.94 23.48
CA ASN A 179 3.51 -6.70 22.30
C ASN A 179 3.74 -5.93 21.01
N LEU A 180 3.47 -4.62 20.99
CA LEU A 180 3.81 -3.74 19.86
C LEU A 180 5.32 -3.74 19.62
N TRP A 181 6.13 -3.53 20.67
CA TRP A 181 7.59 -3.53 20.58
C TRP A 181 8.15 -4.88 20.09
N THR A 182 7.58 -5.97 20.57
CA THR A 182 7.94 -7.31 20.09
C THR A 182 7.63 -7.48 18.60
N GLY A 183 6.50 -6.93 18.13
CA GLY A 183 6.17 -6.89 16.71
C GLY A 183 7.14 -6.04 15.90
N VAL A 184 7.50 -4.84 16.38
CA VAL A 184 8.47 -3.96 15.72
C VAL A 184 9.86 -4.61 15.64
N THR A 185 10.29 -5.32 16.66
CA THR A 185 11.60 -5.98 16.70
C THR A 185 11.61 -7.36 16.05
N SER A 186 10.45 -7.86 15.56
CA SER A 186 10.31 -9.19 14.96
C SER A 186 11.26 -9.42 13.76
N LEU A 187 11.64 -8.36 13.04
CA LEU A 187 12.59 -8.46 11.94
C LEU A 187 13.93 -9.08 12.33
N ARG A 188 14.40 -8.86 13.57
CA ARG A 188 15.64 -9.46 14.06
C ARG A 188 15.57 -10.99 14.11
N GLY A 189 14.36 -11.55 14.19
CA GLY A 189 14.10 -12.99 14.21
C GLY A 189 13.81 -13.59 12.84
N VAL A 190 13.80 -12.80 11.76
CA VAL A 190 13.55 -13.32 10.41
C VAL A 190 14.72 -14.19 9.96
N LYS A 191 14.49 -15.50 9.82
CA LYS A 191 15.54 -16.48 9.48
C LYS A 191 16.21 -16.24 8.13
N ASN A 192 15.49 -15.71 7.15
CA ASN A 192 16.00 -15.47 5.79
C ASN A 192 15.81 -14.00 5.41
N MET A 193 16.71 -13.13 5.92
CA MET A 193 16.69 -11.71 5.64
C MET A 193 16.91 -11.37 4.14
N PRO A 194 17.81 -12.05 3.40
CA PRO A 194 17.91 -11.83 1.95
C PRO A 194 16.58 -12.04 1.23
N LEU A 195 15.85 -13.12 1.52
CA LEU A 195 14.55 -13.38 0.91
C LEU A 195 13.51 -12.30 1.27
N TYR A 196 13.55 -11.81 2.52
CA TYR A 196 12.70 -10.70 2.95
C TYR A 196 12.96 -9.42 2.14
N LEU A 197 14.23 -9.10 1.87
CA LEU A 197 14.62 -7.96 1.03
C LEU A 197 14.22 -8.17 -0.43
N ILE A 198 14.40 -9.38 -0.98
CA ILE A 198 13.94 -9.74 -2.32
C ILE A 198 12.42 -9.53 -2.44
N TYR A 199 11.63 -9.97 -1.46
CA TYR A 199 10.20 -9.72 -1.45
C TYR A 199 9.88 -8.22 -1.34
N SER A 200 10.63 -7.47 -0.52
CA SER A 200 10.43 -6.03 -0.41
C SER A 200 10.65 -5.31 -1.73
N LEU A 201 11.74 -5.60 -2.43
CA LEU A 201 12.01 -5.05 -3.76
C LEU A 201 11.02 -5.59 -4.81
N GLY A 202 10.67 -6.88 -4.74
CA GLY A 202 9.72 -7.52 -5.64
C GLY A 202 8.32 -6.90 -5.57
N ILE A 203 7.84 -6.51 -4.39
CA ILE A 203 6.57 -5.78 -4.23
C ILE A 203 6.59 -4.48 -5.03
N TRP A 204 7.65 -3.68 -4.88
CA TRP A 204 7.75 -2.39 -5.57
C TRP A 204 7.98 -2.56 -7.07
N ALA A 205 8.75 -3.57 -7.48
CA ALA A 205 8.90 -3.93 -8.89
C ALA A 205 7.55 -4.34 -9.51
N CYS A 206 6.77 -5.17 -8.84
CA CYS A 206 5.43 -5.56 -9.30
C CYS A 206 4.48 -4.35 -9.36
N TYR A 207 4.50 -3.44 -8.38
CA TYR A 207 3.70 -2.22 -8.43
C TYR A 207 4.13 -1.30 -9.57
N PHE A 208 5.43 -1.15 -9.80
CA PHE A 208 5.90 -0.40 -10.95
C PHE A 208 5.47 -1.04 -12.27
N LEU A 209 5.63 -2.36 -12.43
CA LEU A 209 5.19 -3.06 -13.64
C LEU A 209 3.67 -3.01 -13.82
N HIS A 210 2.90 -3.12 -12.75
CA HIS A 210 1.45 -2.91 -12.75
C HIS A 210 1.07 -1.55 -13.32
N PHE A 211 1.78 -0.50 -12.90
CA PHE A 211 1.56 0.85 -13.41
C PHE A 211 2.13 1.03 -14.83
N TYR A 212 3.35 0.56 -15.09
CA TYR A 212 4.04 0.77 -16.37
C TYR A 212 3.37 0.06 -17.54
N THR A 213 2.91 -1.18 -17.35
CA THR A 213 2.21 -1.90 -18.42
C THR A 213 0.88 -1.27 -18.81
N ALA A 214 0.25 -0.50 -17.92
CA ALA A 214 -0.94 0.26 -18.23
C ALA A 214 -0.71 1.37 -19.27
N PHE A 215 0.52 1.89 -19.42
CA PHE A 215 0.83 2.89 -20.45
C PHE A 215 0.68 2.31 -21.86
N PHE A 216 0.89 1.02 -22.05
CA PHE A 216 0.74 0.37 -23.36
C PHE A 216 -0.72 0.09 -23.75
N CYS A 217 -1.66 0.36 -22.83
CA CYS A 217 -3.09 0.23 -23.14
C CYS A 217 -3.58 1.29 -24.13
N PHE A 218 -2.90 2.43 -24.22
CA PHE A 218 -3.29 3.57 -25.04
C PHE A 218 -2.13 4.03 -25.91
N ASP A 219 -2.41 4.37 -27.18
CA ASP A 219 -1.37 4.82 -28.11
C ASP A 219 -0.75 6.15 -27.68
N PHE A 220 -1.54 7.06 -27.09
CA PHE A 220 -1.07 8.37 -26.64
C PHE A 220 -0.13 8.33 -25.43
N THR A 221 -0.05 7.21 -24.69
CA THR A 221 0.90 7.00 -23.60
C THR A 221 2.02 6.02 -23.94
N SER A 222 1.97 5.37 -25.11
CA SER A 222 2.96 4.37 -25.53
C SER A 222 4.37 4.95 -25.75
N THR A 223 4.48 6.28 -25.91
CA THR A 223 5.74 7.02 -26.07
C THR A 223 6.45 7.31 -24.75
N ILE A 224 5.79 7.10 -23.61
CA ILE A 224 6.37 7.32 -22.28
C ILE A 224 7.45 6.27 -22.04
N ASN A 225 8.69 6.72 -21.90
CA ASN A 225 9.82 5.84 -21.66
C ASN A 225 9.82 5.28 -20.20
N PRO A 226 10.54 4.18 -19.93
CA PRO A 226 10.55 3.56 -18.60
C PRO A 226 10.99 4.50 -17.47
N ALA A 227 11.93 5.43 -17.73
CA ALA A 227 12.44 6.35 -16.71
C ALA A 227 11.40 7.42 -16.37
N GLN A 228 10.68 7.95 -17.38
CA GLN A 228 9.56 8.85 -17.19
C GLN A 228 8.43 8.18 -16.42
N ALA A 229 8.04 6.95 -16.84
CA ALA A 229 7.03 6.17 -16.14
C ALA A 229 7.42 5.91 -14.68
N PHE A 230 8.69 5.67 -14.41
CA PHE A 230 9.20 5.42 -13.07
C PHE A 230 9.10 6.68 -12.19
N LEU A 231 9.40 7.87 -12.73
CA LEU A 231 9.21 9.12 -12.00
C LEU A 231 7.72 9.41 -11.75
N ILE A 232 6.85 9.19 -12.75
CA ILE A 232 5.38 9.33 -12.57
C ILE A 232 4.88 8.38 -11.47
N PHE A 233 5.34 7.14 -11.46
CA PHE A 233 5.03 6.15 -10.44
C PHE A 233 5.43 6.61 -9.03
N CYS A 234 6.64 7.12 -8.86
CA CYS A 234 7.12 7.63 -7.58
C CYS A 234 6.26 8.81 -7.08
N ILE A 235 5.99 9.79 -7.94
CA ILE A 235 5.16 10.95 -7.62
C ILE A 235 3.72 10.53 -7.28
N GLY A 236 3.14 9.62 -8.07
CA GLY A 236 1.83 9.03 -7.81
C GLY A 236 1.77 8.30 -6.45
N THR A 237 2.84 7.57 -6.11
CA THR A 237 2.94 6.88 -4.82
C THR A 237 2.97 7.87 -3.64
N PHE A 238 3.68 9.00 -3.76
CA PHE A 238 3.62 10.05 -2.75
C PHE A 238 2.24 10.71 -2.65
N ALA A 239 1.55 10.90 -3.76
CA ALA A 239 0.21 11.46 -3.76
C ALA A 239 -0.79 10.60 -2.96
N VAL A 240 -0.61 9.27 -2.94
CA VAL A 240 -1.42 8.34 -2.13
C VAL A 240 -1.18 8.50 -0.62
N LEU A 241 -0.15 9.21 -0.18
CA LEU A 241 0.03 9.52 1.25
C LEU A 241 -1.09 10.41 1.79
N VAL A 242 -1.72 11.21 0.94
CA VAL A 242 -2.93 11.96 1.31
C VAL A 242 -4.05 10.96 1.60
N PRO A 243 -4.67 11.00 2.81
CA PRO A 243 -5.63 9.99 3.24
C PRO A 243 -6.98 10.14 2.52
N THR A 244 -7.05 9.61 1.31
CA THR A 244 -8.27 9.50 0.51
C THR A 244 -8.55 8.02 0.19
N PRO A 245 -9.81 7.63 -0.11
CA PRO A 245 -10.11 6.27 -0.51
C PRO A 245 -9.26 5.85 -1.72
N ASN A 246 -8.42 4.84 -1.55
CA ASN A 246 -7.49 4.34 -2.57
C ASN A 246 -6.59 5.39 -3.25
N GLY A 247 -6.34 6.54 -2.61
CA GLY A 247 -5.59 7.64 -3.23
C GLY A 247 -6.37 8.42 -4.30
N ALA A 248 -7.67 8.18 -4.45
CA ALA A 248 -8.51 8.87 -5.42
C ALA A 248 -8.44 10.39 -5.25
N GLY A 249 -8.34 11.10 -6.35
CA GLY A 249 -8.11 12.56 -6.38
C GLY A 249 -6.62 12.90 -6.43
N PRO A 250 -5.86 12.83 -5.35
CA PRO A 250 -4.44 13.17 -5.34
C PRO A 250 -3.61 12.37 -6.35
N TRP A 251 -3.84 11.05 -6.44
CA TRP A 251 -3.16 10.21 -7.43
C TRP A 251 -3.52 10.61 -8.87
N HIS A 252 -4.81 10.81 -9.15
CA HIS A 252 -5.25 11.25 -10.48
C HIS A 252 -4.61 12.59 -10.88
N PHE A 253 -4.58 13.54 -9.94
CA PHE A 253 -3.96 14.84 -10.17
C PHE A 253 -2.46 14.69 -10.46
N ALA A 254 -1.75 13.90 -9.68
CA ALA A 254 -0.32 13.68 -9.85
C ALA A 254 0.00 13.04 -11.20
N VAL A 255 -0.67 11.94 -11.55
CA VAL A 255 -0.45 11.20 -12.80
C VAL A 255 -0.82 12.05 -14.00
N LYS A 256 -2.01 12.68 -13.99
CA LYS A 256 -2.42 13.61 -15.06
C LYS A 256 -1.39 14.72 -15.30
N THR A 257 -0.97 15.39 -14.22
CA THR A 257 -0.04 16.52 -14.31
C THR A 257 1.30 16.09 -14.89
N MET A 258 1.81 14.93 -14.48
CA MET A 258 3.06 14.40 -15.01
C MET A 258 2.95 13.97 -16.48
N LEU A 259 1.83 13.37 -16.88
CA LEU A 259 1.59 13.01 -18.29
C LEU A 259 1.55 14.25 -19.18
N VAL A 260 0.87 15.30 -18.73
CA VAL A 260 0.84 16.58 -19.45
C VAL A 260 2.24 17.20 -19.55
N LEU A 261 3.05 17.13 -18.49
CA LEU A 261 4.43 17.59 -18.50
C LEU A 261 5.29 16.84 -19.55
N TYR A 262 5.02 15.57 -19.78
CA TYR A 262 5.68 14.77 -20.81
C TYR A 262 5.02 14.83 -22.19
N GLY A 263 4.14 15.81 -22.41
CA GLY A 263 3.58 16.12 -23.73
C GLY A 263 2.29 15.39 -24.10
N VAL A 264 1.70 14.64 -23.19
CA VAL A 264 0.36 14.07 -23.39
C VAL A 264 -0.68 15.18 -23.26
N ALA A 265 -1.62 15.28 -24.21
CA ALA A 265 -2.70 16.27 -24.12
C ALA A 265 -3.54 16.08 -22.84
N GLU A 266 -4.13 17.16 -22.35
CA GLU A 266 -4.79 17.17 -21.05
C GLU A 266 -5.97 16.19 -20.95
N GLU A 267 -6.83 16.15 -21.97
CA GLU A 267 -8.00 15.25 -21.98
C GLU A 267 -7.59 13.76 -21.95
N PRO A 268 -6.71 13.24 -22.84
CA PRO A 268 -6.20 11.88 -22.77
C PRO A 268 -5.50 11.56 -21.44
N ALA A 269 -4.74 12.50 -20.86
CA ALA A 269 -4.07 12.29 -19.57
C ALA A 269 -5.08 12.11 -18.41
N VAL A 270 -6.18 12.88 -18.42
CA VAL A 270 -7.29 12.70 -17.47
C VAL A 270 -7.96 11.35 -17.66
N MET A 271 -8.21 10.93 -18.92
CA MET A 271 -8.85 9.65 -19.25
C MET A 271 -7.98 8.47 -18.82
N PHE A 272 -6.67 8.53 -19.09
CA PHE A 272 -5.74 7.52 -18.61
C PHE A 272 -5.85 7.34 -17.08
N ALA A 273 -5.70 8.44 -16.34
CA ALA A 273 -5.75 8.37 -14.88
C ALA A 273 -7.08 7.82 -14.37
N LEU A 274 -8.21 8.23 -14.96
CA LEU A 274 -9.54 7.78 -14.57
C LEU A 274 -9.76 6.29 -14.86
N ILE A 275 -9.52 5.87 -16.11
CA ILE A 275 -9.81 4.50 -16.57
C ILE A 275 -8.90 3.49 -15.85
N VAL A 276 -7.59 3.75 -15.85
CA VAL A 276 -6.61 2.84 -15.23
C VAL A 276 -6.90 2.69 -13.74
N HIS A 277 -7.06 3.78 -13.01
CA HIS A 277 -7.34 3.71 -11.57
C HIS A 277 -8.67 3.04 -11.26
N THR A 278 -9.69 3.25 -12.08
CA THR A 278 -11.00 2.61 -11.89
C THR A 278 -10.90 1.09 -12.07
N ILE A 279 -10.24 0.62 -13.13
CA ILE A 279 -10.06 -0.82 -13.38
C ILE A 279 -9.22 -1.47 -12.28
N GLN A 280 -8.11 -0.83 -11.88
CA GLN A 280 -7.25 -1.33 -10.80
C GLN A 280 -7.96 -1.32 -9.44
N THR A 281 -8.85 -0.35 -9.20
CA THR A 281 -9.69 -0.33 -8.00
C THR A 281 -10.71 -1.47 -8.02
N PHE A 282 -11.27 -1.78 -9.18
CA PHE A 282 -12.19 -2.91 -9.33
C PHE A 282 -11.50 -4.26 -9.05
N GLU A 283 -10.25 -4.43 -9.50
CA GLU A 283 -9.42 -5.58 -9.12
C GLU A 283 -9.31 -5.73 -7.60
N VAL A 284 -9.03 -4.65 -6.88
CA VAL A 284 -8.93 -4.66 -5.41
C VAL A 284 -10.25 -5.08 -4.76
N ILE A 285 -11.40 -4.63 -5.30
CA ILE A 285 -12.72 -5.04 -4.82
C ILE A 285 -12.92 -6.54 -5.00
N LEU A 286 -12.60 -7.07 -6.19
CA LEU A 286 -12.75 -8.50 -6.48
C LEU A 286 -11.87 -9.37 -5.58
N LEU A 287 -10.61 -8.98 -5.40
CA LEU A 287 -9.68 -9.70 -4.51
C LEU A 287 -10.15 -9.65 -3.04
N GLY A 288 -10.66 -8.51 -2.60
CA GLY A 288 -11.23 -8.38 -1.25
C GLY A 288 -12.47 -9.24 -1.04
N ALA A 289 -13.37 -9.28 -2.04
CA ALA A 289 -14.54 -10.14 -2.02
C ALA A 289 -14.14 -11.64 -1.99
N TYR A 290 -13.15 -12.03 -2.80
CA TYR A 290 -12.58 -13.37 -2.80
C TYR A 290 -12.02 -13.74 -1.42
N GLY A 291 -11.14 -12.88 -0.84
CA GLY A 291 -10.55 -13.13 0.47
C GLY A 291 -11.58 -13.23 1.58
N TRP A 292 -12.61 -12.39 1.56
CA TRP A 292 -13.71 -12.48 2.52
C TRP A 292 -14.49 -13.80 2.39
N PHE A 293 -14.78 -14.21 1.15
CA PHE A 293 -15.49 -15.47 0.88
C PHE A 293 -14.67 -16.68 1.33
N ASP A 294 -13.38 -16.77 0.98
CA ASP A 294 -12.50 -17.89 1.35
C ASP A 294 -12.36 -17.99 2.89
N LEU A 295 -12.14 -16.88 3.58
CA LEU A 295 -12.08 -16.83 5.04
C LEU A 295 -13.38 -17.34 5.69
N THR A 296 -14.54 -16.94 5.14
CA THR A 296 -15.85 -17.36 5.67
C THR A 296 -16.08 -18.85 5.48
N GLN A 297 -15.72 -19.41 4.33
CA GLN A 297 -15.83 -20.84 4.06
C GLN A 297 -14.93 -21.68 4.98
N ARG A 298 -13.70 -21.24 5.20
CA ARG A 298 -12.76 -21.89 6.13
C ARG A 298 -13.26 -21.89 7.56
N GLN A 299 -13.91 -20.82 8.00
CA GLN A 299 -14.50 -20.76 9.32
C GLN A 299 -15.67 -21.76 9.48
N LYS A 300 -16.51 -21.89 8.45
CA LYS A 300 -17.60 -22.86 8.45
C LYS A 300 -17.08 -24.29 8.56
N ARG A 301 -16.10 -24.67 7.72
CA ARG A 301 -15.47 -26.01 7.75
C ARG A 301 -14.89 -26.32 9.13
N ARG A 302 -14.15 -25.40 9.76
CA ARG A 302 -13.57 -25.60 11.08
C ARG A 302 -14.61 -25.82 12.19
N LYS A 303 -15.79 -25.20 12.08
CA LYS A 303 -16.90 -25.42 13.02
C LYS A 303 -17.54 -26.80 12.85
N VAL A 304 -17.55 -27.34 11.64
CA VAL A 304 -18.09 -28.68 11.35
C VAL A 304 -17.12 -29.76 11.82
N ASP A 305 -15.81 -29.53 11.66
CA ASP A 305 -14.74 -30.47 12.05
C ASP A 305 -14.45 -30.51 13.56
N THR A 306 -15.07 -29.63 14.37
CA THR A 306 -15.02 -29.71 15.84
C THR A 306 -16.35 -30.27 16.33
N PRO A 307 -16.45 -31.59 16.56
CA PRO A 307 -17.69 -32.17 17.04
C PRO A 307 -18.03 -31.60 18.42
N THR A 308 -19.30 -31.28 18.61
CA THR A 308 -19.90 -30.82 19.90
C THR A 308 -19.92 -31.90 20.98
N ASP A 309 -19.18 -33.01 20.85
CA ASP A 309 -19.29 -34.20 21.70
C ASP A 309 -18.47 -34.15 22.99
N VAL A 310 -17.76 -33.05 23.29
CA VAL A 310 -17.02 -32.98 24.59
C VAL A 310 -17.84 -32.30 25.69
N ALA A 311 -19.00 -31.71 25.37
CA ALA A 311 -19.82 -30.99 26.36
C ALA A 311 -20.83 -31.87 27.13
N ASN A 312 -20.97 -33.17 26.83
CA ASN A 312 -21.99 -34.05 27.41
C ASN A 312 -21.42 -35.34 28.07
N THR A 313 -20.18 -35.37 28.51
CA THR A 313 -19.73 -36.41 29.45
C THR A 313 -20.07 -35.97 30.88
N PRO A 314 -21.04 -36.61 31.55
CA PRO A 314 -21.28 -36.34 32.97
C PRO A 314 -20.03 -36.70 33.75
N PRO A 315 -19.73 -36.01 34.90
CA PRO A 315 -18.59 -36.33 35.72
C PRO A 315 -18.76 -37.79 36.20
N THR A 316 -17.76 -38.61 35.89
CA THR A 316 -17.68 -39.96 36.47
C THR A 316 -17.53 -39.81 37.98
N GLU A 317 -18.62 -40.09 38.73
CA GLU A 317 -18.56 -40.28 40.17
C GLU A 317 -17.61 -41.46 40.44
N ASN A 318 -16.46 -41.17 41.02
CA ASN A 318 -15.60 -42.15 41.61
C ASN A 318 -16.17 -42.50 43.01
N PHE A 319 -16.68 -43.71 43.13
CA PHE A 319 -16.87 -44.39 44.41
C PHE A 319 -15.52 -44.85 44.97
#